data_a36b65452a4e57583d1997640c74493b
#
_entry.id   a36b65452a4e57583d1997640c74493b
#
_cell.length_a   1.000
_cell.length_b   1.000
_cell.length_c   1.000
_cell.angle_alpha   90.00
_cell.angle_beta   90.00
_cell.angle_gamma   90.00
#
_symmetry.space_group_name_H-M   'P 1'
#
loop_
_entity.id
_entity.type
_entity.pdbx_description
1 polymer ?
#
loop_
_entity_poly.entity_id
_entity_poly.type
_entity_poly.pdbx_seq_one_letter_code
_entity_poly.pdbx_strand_id
1 'polypeptide(L)'
;MDITDLYQEIILDHSKNPQNFGILDKYTCTAKGNNPLCGDSLTVYVNVENNIISDVSYRARGCAISVASASIMSKTIKGKTIEEVDILFDKFHRLCMGEDIEDDDEVEMLKVLSGVSKFPTRVKCATMSWHAIKEATHNEN
;
A
#
# COMPACT_ATOMS: atom_id res chain seq x y z
N MET A 1 -3.75 15.42 -22.01
CA MET A 1 -4.00 14.54 -20.85
C MET A 1 -3.55 15.26 -19.59
N ASP A 2 -4.42 15.39 -18.61
CA ASP A 2 -4.04 16.05 -17.37
C ASP A 2 -3.51 15.01 -16.36
N ILE A 3 -3.02 15.49 -15.21
CA ILE A 3 -2.44 14.64 -14.17
C ILE A 3 -3.45 13.62 -13.65
N THR A 4 -4.73 14.03 -13.56
CA THR A 4 -5.79 13.14 -13.06
C THR A 4 -5.96 11.93 -13.98
N ASP A 5 -5.94 12.14 -15.29
CA ASP A 5 -6.05 11.03 -16.25
C ASP A 5 -4.86 10.08 -16.15
N LEU A 6 -3.66 10.63 -15.98
CA LEU A 6 -2.46 9.81 -15.81
C LEU A 6 -2.55 8.95 -14.55
N TYR A 7 -3.00 9.53 -13.45
CA TYR A 7 -3.14 8.79 -12.20
C TYR A 7 -4.18 7.68 -12.32
N GLN A 8 -5.29 7.92 -13.01
CA GLN A 8 -6.29 6.89 -13.26
C GLN A 8 -5.71 5.73 -14.06
N GLU A 9 -4.91 6.01 -15.08
CA GLU A 9 -4.28 4.95 -15.87
C GLU A 9 -3.34 4.10 -15.02
N ILE A 10 -2.54 4.74 -14.15
CA ILE A 10 -1.62 4.02 -13.27
C ILE A 10 -2.40 3.15 -12.29
N ILE A 11 -3.47 3.67 -11.69
CA ILE A 11 -4.32 2.91 -10.78
C ILE A 11 -4.93 1.71 -11.47
N LEU A 12 -5.47 1.89 -12.67
CA LEU A 12 -6.07 0.80 -13.42
C LEU A 12 -5.06 -0.27 -13.79
N ASP A 13 -3.87 0.14 -14.20
CA ASP A 13 -2.82 -0.81 -14.53
C ASP A 13 -2.43 -1.65 -13.31
N HIS A 14 -2.19 -1.02 -12.17
CA HIS A 14 -1.86 -1.75 -10.95
C HIS A 14 -3.00 -2.64 -10.47
N SER A 15 -4.24 -2.27 -10.74
CA SER A 15 -5.39 -3.11 -10.35
C SER A 15 -5.56 -4.32 -11.26
N LYS A 16 -5.21 -4.20 -12.54
CA LYS A 16 -5.32 -5.29 -13.51
C LYS A 16 -4.10 -6.19 -13.52
N ASN A 17 -2.93 -5.62 -13.28
CA ASN A 17 -1.65 -6.32 -13.30
C ASN A 17 -0.92 -6.06 -11.97
N PRO A 18 -1.49 -6.52 -10.84
CA PRO A 18 -0.91 -6.20 -9.53
C PRO A 18 0.47 -6.83 -9.36
N GLN A 19 1.40 -6.02 -8.89
CA GLN A 19 2.77 -6.45 -8.62
C GLN A 19 2.81 -7.22 -7.30
N ASN A 20 3.64 -8.27 -7.26
CA ASN A 20 3.87 -9.05 -6.03
C ASN A 20 2.61 -9.71 -5.44
N PHE A 21 1.61 -9.97 -6.27
CA PHE A 21 0.38 -10.62 -5.83
C PHE A 21 0.63 -12.11 -5.59
N GLY A 22 0.12 -12.63 -4.50
CA GLY A 22 0.20 -14.07 -4.18
C GLY A 22 0.62 -14.31 -2.74
N ILE A 23 0.98 -15.56 -2.46
CA ILE A 23 1.45 -16.00 -1.13
C ILE A 23 2.94 -16.29 -1.26
N LEU A 24 3.75 -15.72 -0.34
CA LEU A 24 5.17 -16.05 -0.29
C LEU A 24 5.37 -17.46 0.24
N ASP A 25 6.34 -18.18 -0.33
CA ASP A 25 6.73 -19.49 0.20
C ASP A 25 7.37 -19.37 1.58
N LYS A 26 8.06 -18.26 1.82
CA LYS A 26 8.73 -18.00 3.09
C LYS A 26 8.39 -16.58 3.55
N TYR A 27 7.79 -16.48 4.71
CA TYR A 27 7.51 -15.19 5.33
C TYR A 27 7.64 -15.30 6.86
N THR A 28 7.99 -14.16 7.47
CA THR A 28 8.16 -14.08 8.93
C THR A 28 6.96 -13.42 9.61
N CYS A 29 6.23 -12.61 8.86
CA CYS A 29 5.09 -11.85 9.40
C CYS A 29 3.92 -11.91 8.44
N THR A 30 2.72 -11.84 8.98
CA THR A 30 1.49 -11.75 8.18
C THR A 30 0.46 -10.94 8.96
N ALA A 31 -0.43 -10.27 8.24
CA ALA A 31 -1.55 -9.55 8.83
C ALA A 31 -2.67 -9.43 7.82
N LYS A 32 -3.86 -9.17 8.32
CA LYS A 32 -5.05 -9.02 7.48
C LYS A 32 -5.60 -7.60 7.59
N GLY A 33 -6.12 -7.10 6.48
CA GLY A 33 -6.85 -5.85 6.43
C GLY A 33 -8.26 -6.10 5.94
N ASN A 34 -9.19 -5.27 6.39
CA ASN A 34 -10.59 -5.41 6.02
C ASN A 34 -11.24 -4.03 5.99
N ASN A 35 -12.02 -3.78 4.94
CA ASN A 35 -12.85 -2.58 4.83
C ASN A 35 -14.27 -3.01 4.48
N PRO A 36 -15.11 -3.25 5.49
CA PRO A 36 -16.46 -3.77 5.25
C PRO A 36 -17.36 -2.81 4.48
N LEU A 37 -17.08 -1.51 4.50
CA LEU A 37 -17.87 -0.53 3.76
C LEU A 37 -17.80 -0.74 2.24
N CYS A 38 -16.65 -1.20 1.75
CA CYS A 38 -16.44 -1.44 0.33
C CYS A 38 -16.31 -2.92 -0.02
N GLY A 39 -16.37 -3.80 0.97
CA GLY A 39 -16.17 -5.22 0.76
C GLY A 39 -14.74 -5.60 0.43
N ASP A 40 -13.79 -4.75 0.80
CA ASP A 40 -12.38 -5.00 0.55
C ASP A 40 -11.77 -5.85 1.65
N SER A 41 -10.87 -6.76 1.27
CA SER A 41 -10.09 -7.52 2.24
C SER A 41 -8.73 -7.86 1.64
N LEU A 42 -7.74 -8.03 2.52
CA LEU A 42 -6.43 -8.47 2.06
C LEU A 42 -5.68 -9.17 3.17
N THR A 43 -4.72 -10.00 2.75
CA THR A 43 -3.73 -10.60 3.64
C THR A 43 -2.36 -10.25 3.08
N VAL A 44 -1.47 -9.73 3.92
CA VAL A 44 -0.10 -9.42 3.53
C VAL A 44 0.84 -10.48 4.11
N TYR A 45 1.87 -10.80 3.35
CA TYR A 45 2.94 -11.73 3.74
C TYR A 45 4.25 -10.97 3.59
N VAL A 46 5.03 -10.93 4.67
CA VAL A 46 6.26 -10.14 4.71
C VAL A 46 7.39 -11.02 5.22
N ASN A 47 8.51 -11.01 4.51
CA ASN A 47 9.71 -11.66 5.00
C ASN A 47 10.68 -10.58 5.44
N VAL A 48 10.98 -10.54 6.75
CA VAL A 48 11.89 -9.55 7.34
C VAL A 48 13.18 -10.25 7.70
N GLU A 49 14.30 -9.74 7.20
CA GLU A 49 15.64 -10.24 7.50
C GLU A 49 16.51 -9.05 7.86
N ASN A 50 17.14 -9.10 9.05
CA ASN A 50 18.02 -8.03 9.52
C ASN A 50 17.34 -6.65 9.49
N ASN A 51 16.08 -6.61 9.92
CA ASN A 51 15.26 -5.39 9.96
C ASN A 51 14.93 -4.81 8.57
N ILE A 52 15.14 -5.58 7.51
CA ILE A 52 14.86 -5.17 6.14
C ILE A 52 13.76 -6.04 5.56
N ILE A 53 12.83 -5.43 4.84
CA ILE A 53 11.79 -6.14 4.11
C ILE A 53 12.45 -6.79 2.89
N SER A 54 12.83 -8.05 3.02
CA SER A 54 13.50 -8.77 1.93
C SER A 54 12.52 -9.21 0.85
N ASP A 55 11.27 -9.46 1.22
CA ASP A 55 10.23 -9.79 0.27
C ASP A 55 8.86 -9.48 0.85
N VAL A 56 7.89 -9.24 -0.02
CA VAL A 56 6.53 -8.93 0.36
C VAL A 56 5.58 -9.39 -0.74
N SER A 57 4.45 -9.94 -0.34
CA SER A 57 3.36 -10.25 -1.24
C SER A 57 2.04 -10.07 -0.52
N TYR A 58 0.96 -10.24 -1.24
CA TYR A 58 -0.37 -10.08 -0.66
C TYR A 58 -1.40 -10.78 -1.53
N ARG A 59 -2.52 -11.13 -0.92
CA ARG A 59 -3.73 -11.50 -1.64
C ARG A 59 -4.80 -10.50 -1.25
N ALA A 60 -5.49 -9.96 -2.24
CA ALA A 60 -6.47 -8.90 -2.01
C ALA A 60 -7.71 -9.12 -2.86
N ARG A 61 -8.85 -8.72 -2.31
CA ARG A 61 -10.15 -8.69 -3.00
C ARG A 61 -10.76 -7.33 -2.72
N GLY A 62 -11.34 -6.71 -3.72
CA GLY A 62 -12.01 -5.44 -3.51
C GLY A 62 -11.90 -4.51 -4.70
N CYS A 63 -12.07 -3.22 -4.44
CA CYS A 63 -12.10 -2.21 -5.50
C CYS A 63 -10.71 -1.98 -6.10
N ALA A 64 -10.69 -1.33 -7.26
CA ALA A 64 -9.46 -1.03 -7.97
C ALA A 64 -8.47 -0.22 -7.11
N ILE A 65 -8.98 0.67 -6.26
CA ILE A 65 -8.14 1.52 -5.40
C ILE A 65 -7.40 0.67 -4.37
N SER A 66 -8.11 -0.29 -3.72
CA SER A 66 -7.46 -1.12 -2.70
C SER A 66 -6.41 -2.04 -3.31
N VAL A 67 -6.69 -2.65 -4.46
CA VAL A 67 -5.74 -3.52 -5.14
C VAL A 67 -4.53 -2.72 -5.65
N ALA A 68 -4.78 -1.58 -6.29
CA ALA A 68 -3.70 -0.72 -6.79
C ALA A 68 -2.82 -0.21 -5.67
N SER A 69 -3.41 0.18 -4.53
CA SER A 69 -2.64 0.65 -3.38
C SER A 69 -1.74 -0.46 -2.83
N ALA A 70 -2.26 -1.69 -2.72
CA ALA A 70 -1.47 -2.83 -2.27
C ALA A 70 -0.30 -3.12 -3.23
N SER A 71 -0.56 -3.03 -4.53
CA SER A 71 0.48 -3.23 -5.54
C SER A 71 1.60 -2.19 -5.41
N ILE A 72 1.23 -0.92 -5.34
CA ILE A 72 2.18 0.18 -5.19
C ILE A 72 2.94 0.05 -3.87
N MET A 73 2.24 -0.25 -2.78
CA MET A 73 2.85 -0.46 -1.47
C MET A 73 3.93 -1.55 -1.55
N SER A 74 3.62 -2.70 -2.16
CA SER A 74 4.55 -3.81 -2.23
C SER A 74 5.82 -3.46 -2.98
N LYS A 75 5.72 -2.69 -4.04
CA LYS A 75 6.89 -2.23 -4.79
C LYS A 75 7.71 -1.22 -4.00
N THR A 76 7.04 -0.37 -3.24
CA THR A 76 7.69 0.73 -2.54
C THR A 76 8.47 0.25 -1.32
N ILE A 77 7.93 -0.72 -0.56
CA ILE A 77 8.54 -1.13 0.71
C ILE A 77 9.60 -2.21 0.57
N LYS A 78 9.62 -2.95 -0.52
CA LYS A 78 10.60 -4.03 -0.70
C LYS A 78 12.01 -3.45 -0.69
N GLY A 79 12.88 -4.00 0.14
CA GLY A 79 14.25 -3.53 0.32
C GLY A 79 14.42 -2.42 1.34
N LYS A 80 13.35 -1.97 1.98
CA LYS A 80 13.39 -0.91 3.00
C LYS A 80 13.46 -1.49 4.40
N THR A 81 14.00 -0.71 5.33
CA THR A 81 13.95 -1.08 6.74
C THR A 81 12.54 -0.85 7.29
N ILE A 82 12.24 -1.46 8.44
CA ILE A 82 10.95 -1.25 9.09
C ILE A 82 10.74 0.22 9.41
N GLU A 83 11.79 0.92 9.86
CA GLU A 83 11.71 2.36 10.17
C GLU A 83 11.41 3.20 8.93
N GLU A 84 12.02 2.84 7.79
CA GLU A 84 11.74 3.53 6.53
C GLU A 84 10.29 3.30 6.09
N VAL A 85 9.76 2.09 6.30
CA VAL A 85 8.37 1.78 6.00
C VAL A 85 7.42 2.60 6.87
N ASP A 86 7.75 2.78 8.15
CA ASP A 86 6.93 3.61 9.05
C ASP A 86 6.88 5.07 8.58
N ILE A 87 8.01 5.59 8.11
CA ILE A 87 8.07 6.95 7.57
C ILE A 87 7.22 7.07 6.30
N LEU A 88 7.33 6.07 5.42
CA LEU A 88 6.51 6.03 4.20
C LEU A 88 5.02 5.93 4.51
N PHE A 89 4.65 5.13 5.51
CA PHE A 89 3.27 5.03 5.96
C PHE A 89 2.73 6.40 6.38
N ASP A 90 3.50 7.12 7.18
CA ASP A 90 3.08 8.45 7.63
C ASP A 90 2.89 9.41 6.46
N LYS A 91 3.85 9.43 5.54
CA LYS A 91 3.76 10.27 4.35
C LYS A 91 2.54 9.92 3.50
N PHE A 92 2.32 8.64 3.27
CA PHE A 92 1.19 8.18 2.48
C PHE A 92 -0.14 8.54 3.14
N HIS A 93 -0.25 8.32 4.44
CA HIS A 93 -1.44 8.66 5.19
C HIS A 93 -1.76 10.16 5.07
N ARG A 94 -0.73 11.00 5.22
CA ARG A 94 -0.90 12.44 5.09
C ARG A 94 -1.35 12.84 3.68
N LEU A 95 -0.78 12.21 2.66
CA LEU A 95 -1.24 12.44 1.27
C LEU A 95 -2.71 12.08 1.10
N CYS A 96 -3.13 10.94 1.65
CA CYS A 96 -4.52 10.50 1.55
C CYS A 96 -5.48 11.41 2.31
N MET A 97 -4.98 12.16 3.30
CA MET A 97 -5.77 13.14 4.04
C MET A 97 -5.74 14.53 3.40
N GLY A 98 -5.10 14.66 2.25
CA GLY A 98 -5.08 15.92 1.50
C GLY A 98 -3.97 16.87 1.88
N GLU A 99 -3.00 16.45 2.69
CA GLU A 99 -1.88 17.29 3.06
C GLU A 99 -0.81 17.32 1.97
N ASP A 100 -0.16 18.46 1.81
CA ASP A 100 1.00 18.58 0.94
C ASP A 100 2.23 18.08 1.69
N ILE A 101 3.04 17.28 1.03
CA ILE A 101 4.32 16.81 1.59
C ILE A 101 5.43 17.06 0.58
N GLU A 102 6.67 17.08 1.04
CA GLU A 102 7.81 17.28 0.17
C GLU A 102 7.92 16.18 -0.88
N ASP A 103 8.21 16.60 -2.12
CA ASP A 103 8.41 15.67 -3.22
C ASP A 103 9.77 14.98 -3.14
N ASP A 104 9.76 13.66 -3.26
CA ASP A 104 10.95 12.87 -3.57
C ASP A 104 10.50 11.72 -4.47
N ASP A 105 11.45 10.91 -4.95
CA ASP A 105 11.14 9.86 -5.91
C ASP A 105 10.15 8.82 -5.35
N GLU A 106 10.23 8.54 -4.05
CA GLU A 106 9.33 7.57 -3.42
C GLU A 106 7.92 8.12 -3.27
N VAL A 107 7.81 9.39 -2.89
CA VAL A 107 6.53 10.07 -2.70
C VAL A 107 5.81 10.24 -4.03
N GLU A 108 6.53 10.41 -5.11
CA GLU A 108 5.96 10.61 -6.44
C GLU A 108 4.98 9.47 -6.81
N MET A 109 5.38 8.23 -6.57
CA MET A 109 4.49 7.09 -6.84
C MET A 109 3.31 7.05 -5.87
N LEU A 110 3.53 7.44 -4.62
CA LEU A 110 2.45 7.46 -3.62
C LEU A 110 1.39 8.51 -3.94
N LYS A 111 1.78 9.61 -4.59
CA LYS A 111 0.85 10.67 -4.98
C LYS A 111 -0.23 10.22 -5.94
N VAL A 112 -0.02 9.11 -6.64
CA VAL A 112 -1.01 8.55 -7.55
C VAL A 112 -2.35 8.36 -6.86
N LEU A 113 -2.34 8.05 -5.57
CA LEU A 113 -3.55 7.78 -4.80
C LEU A 113 -4.03 8.99 -3.99
N SER A 114 -3.36 10.13 -4.08
CA SER A 114 -3.70 11.32 -3.27
C SER A 114 -5.11 11.86 -3.53
N GLY A 115 -5.66 11.61 -4.71
CA GLY A 115 -7.02 12.06 -5.04
C GLY A 115 -8.12 11.50 -4.15
N VAL A 116 -7.84 10.40 -3.43
CA VAL A 116 -8.83 9.82 -2.51
C VAL A 116 -9.19 10.75 -1.36
N SER A 117 -8.36 11.77 -1.09
CA SER A 117 -8.64 12.73 -0.01
C SER A 117 -10.01 13.40 -0.14
N LYS A 118 -10.53 13.47 -1.36
CA LYS A 118 -11.84 14.06 -1.64
C LYS A 118 -13.00 13.09 -1.35
N PHE A 119 -12.68 11.82 -1.09
CA PHE A 119 -13.68 10.76 -0.92
C PHE A 119 -13.35 9.94 0.32
N PRO A 120 -13.87 10.32 1.50
CA PRO A 120 -13.48 9.68 2.78
C PRO A 120 -13.59 8.15 2.78
N THR A 121 -14.59 7.57 2.11
CA THR A 121 -14.71 6.12 2.06
C THR A 121 -13.57 5.48 1.27
N ARG A 122 -13.02 6.20 0.28
CA ARG A 122 -11.91 5.70 -0.52
C ARG A 122 -10.57 5.83 0.19
N VAL A 123 -10.46 6.72 1.17
CA VAL A 123 -9.26 6.80 2.01
C VAL A 123 -9.00 5.47 2.69
N LYS A 124 -10.04 4.83 3.21
CA LYS A 124 -9.92 3.51 3.84
C LYS A 124 -9.48 2.45 2.84
N CYS A 125 -9.99 2.49 1.61
CA CYS A 125 -9.56 1.57 0.56
C CYS A 125 -8.07 1.74 0.26
N ALA A 126 -7.59 2.97 0.15
CA ALA A 126 -6.21 3.27 -0.18
C ALA A 126 -5.24 2.91 0.95
N THR A 127 -5.65 3.06 2.20
CA THR A 127 -4.75 2.88 3.36
C THR A 127 -4.79 1.49 3.96
N MET A 128 -5.73 0.64 3.55
CA MET A 128 -5.91 -0.69 4.13
C MET A 128 -4.64 -1.54 4.10
N SER A 129 -3.97 -1.62 2.95
CA SER A 129 -2.76 -2.43 2.81
C SER A 129 -1.61 -1.88 3.66
N TRP A 130 -1.51 -0.57 3.78
CA TRP A 130 -0.49 0.07 4.59
C TRP A 130 -0.69 -0.18 6.08
N HIS A 131 -1.94 -0.15 6.55
CA HIS A 131 -2.26 -0.53 7.94
C HIS A 131 -1.90 -1.98 8.20
N ALA A 132 -2.19 -2.87 7.26
CA ALA A 132 -1.86 -4.29 7.40
C ALA A 132 -0.34 -4.50 7.47
N ILE A 133 0.43 -3.81 6.64
CA ILE A 133 1.90 -3.89 6.68
C ILE A 133 2.43 -3.39 8.02
N LYS A 134 1.91 -2.29 8.53
CA LYS A 134 2.34 -1.76 9.82
C LYS A 134 2.05 -2.77 10.94
N GLU A 135 0.86 -3.35 10.94
CA GLU A 135 0.51 -4.38 11.91
C GLU A 135 1.44 -5.59 11.80
N ALA A 136 1.69 -6.08 10.59
CA ALA A 136 2.54 -7.24 10.38
C ALA A 136 3.96 -7.01 10.90
N THR A 137 4.53 -5.83 10.64
CA THR A 137 5.92 -5.54 11.00
C THR A 137 6.10 -5.16 12.46
N HIS A 138 5.06 -4.73 13.16
CA HIS A 138 5.14 -4.31 14.56
C HIS A 138 4.58 -5.33 15.55
N ASN A 139 3.89 -6.36 15.08
CA ASN A 139 3.35 -7.43 15.94
C ASN A 139 4.19 -8.70 15.86
N GLU A 140 5.48 -8.55 15.69
CA GLU A 140 6.39 -9.68 15.71
C GLU A 140 6.50 -10.28 17.09
N ASN A 141 6.45 -11.58 17.14
CA ASN A 141 6.75 -12.32 18.36
C ASN A 141 8.00 -13.16 18.15
#